data_535b0e645365bb8d60dd855e4d4dcdc6
#
_entry.id   535b0e645365bb8d60dd855e4d4dcdc6
#
_cell.length_a   1.000
_cell.length_b   1.000
_cell.length_c   1.000
_cell.angle_alpha   90.00
_cell.angle_beta   90.00
_cell.angle_gamma   90.00
#
_symmetry.space_group_name_H-M   'P 1'
#
loop_
_entity.id
_entity.type
_entity.pdbx_description
1 polymer ?
#
loop_
_entity_poly.entity_id
_entity_poly.type
_entity_poly.pdbx_seq_one_letter_code
_entity_poly.pdbx_strand_id
1 'polypeptide(L)'
;MRESTGIEEQAGLTELSEEAGMAEMRELHVYDCALMGAFPMRLILATMLVAGRLLATLMAAPSAQAEPETCPPICDQIPATAWISTHAVPLNSQYRWPAMAGAAVAVTRATPRFGFEQVCATPAFPHDSRDWAVAGRVTVVHPDGQWQLQAQVLHWRGDTARGGQIAASVFGTAVAALRACQLGAPLQSPSVTDDEPTRMAAVISGPVIMHTYLVAHVSSSTISELTLWSSGPPQVPWPTVADSAVLDALTAPLCEAYIGSPP
;
A
#
# COMPACT_ATOMS: atom_id res chain seq x y z
N MET A 1 19.77 -53.99 31.30
CA MET A 1 20.88 -53.66 30.44
C MET A 1 20.35 -52.62 29.45
N ARG A 2 20.79 -51.39 29.70
CA ARG A 2 21.47 -50.42 28.82
C ARG A 2 20.78 -50.28 27.47
N GLU A 3 20.30 -49.10 27.07
CA GLU A 3 21.03 -47.87 26.81
C GLU A 3 20.11 -46.65 26.87
N SER A 4 20.45 -45.73 27.69
CA SER A 4 20.05 -44.33 27.66
C SER A 4 21.29 -43.60 27.15
N THR A 5 21.15 -42.75 26.14
CA THR A 5 21.90 -41.47 25.96
C THR A 5 21.68 -40.95 24.53
N GLY A 6 21.32 -39.68 24.42
CA GLY A 6 21.52 -38.92 23.20
C GLY A 6 20.36 -38.05 22.69
N ILE A 7 19.77 -37.21 23.56
CA ILE A 7 18.98 -36.06 23.11
C ILE A 7 19.28 -34.89 24.04
N GLU A 8 20.43 -34.24 23.82
CA GLU A 8 20.74 -32.98 24.54
C GLU A 8 21.85 -32.19 23.83
N GLU A 9 21.73 -31.97 22.53
CA GLU A 9 22.69 -31.07 21.82
C GLU A 9 22.12 -30.39 20.54
N GLN A 10 20.86 -30.01 20.51
CA GLN A 10 20.32 -29.24 19.37
C GLN A 10 19.51 -27.99 19.76
N ALA A 11 19.54 -27.54 21.01
CA ALA A 11 18.79 -26.36 21.43
C ALA A 11 19.60 -25.04 21.38
N GLY A 12 20.82 -25.02 20.93
CA GLY A 12 21.72 -23.86 21.01
C GLY A 12 21.99 -23.11 19.71
N LEU A 13 21.45 -23.51 18.59
CA LEU A 13 21.81 -22.93 17.27
C LEU A 13 20.69 -22.15 16.57
N THR A 14 19.51 -22.05 17.14
CA THR A 14 18.37 -21.34 16.54
C THR A 14 18.19 -19.90 17.01
N GLU A 15 18.78 -19.48 18.13
CA GLU A 15 18.62 -18.11 18.64
C GLU A 15 19.55 -17.06 18.00
N LEU A 16 20.65 -17.45 17.38
CA LEU A 16 21.60 -16.50 16.77
C LEU A 16 21.27 -16.12 15.33
N SER A 17 20.27 -16.77 14.71
CA SER A 17 19.87 -16.48 13.32
C SER A 17 18.78 -15.41 13.20
N GLU A 18 18.07 -15.13 14.27
CA GLU A 18 16.90 -14.23 14.22
C GLU A 18 17.27 -12.75 14.43
N GLU A 19 18.35 -12.46 15.17
CA GLU A 19 18.81 -11.08 15.36
C GLU A 19 19.53 -10.48 14.13
N ALA A 20 20.16 -11.29 13.31
CA ALA A 20 20.84 -10.83 12.10
C ALA A 20 19.86 -10.42 10.97
N GLY A 21 18.67 -11.00 10.93
CA GLY A 21 17.64 -10.69 9.93
C GLY A 21 16.94 -9.34 10.12
N MET A 22 16.89 -8.84 11.35
CA MET A 22 16.18 -7.56 11.64
C MET A 22 17.02 -6.30 11.38
N ALA A 23 18.34 -6.40 11.31
CA ALA A 23 19.21 -5.25 11.02
C ALA A 23 19.30 -4.94 9.52
N GLU A 24 19.16 -5.94 8.67
CA GLU A 24 19.27 -5.79 7.21
C GLU A 24 17.97 -5.23 6.56
N MET A 25 16.83 -5.40 7.21
CA MET A 25 15.54 -4.86 6.72
C MET A 25 15.37 -3.35 6.91
N ARG A 26 16.28 -2.66 7.60
CA ARG A 26 16.18 -1.21 7.84
C ARG A 26 16.76 -0.34 6.72
N GLU A 27 17.62 -0.87 5.87
CA GLU A 27 18.27 -0.08 4.82
C GLU A 27 17.59 -0.15 3.43
N LEU A 28 16.72 -1.12 3.18
CA LEU A 28 16.10 -1.30 1.85
C LEU A 28 14.88 -0.40 1.57
N HIS A 29 14.35 0.31 2.56
CA HIS A 29 13.10 1.07 2.41
C HIS A 29 13.23 2.53 1.95
N VAL A 30 14.46 3.04 1.77
CA VAL A 30 14.68 4.45 1.36
C VAL A 30 14.80 4.61 -0.16
N TYR A 31 14.89 3.53 -0.91
CA TYR A 31 15.27 3.59 -2.33
C TYR A 31 14.11 3.56 -3.34
N ASP A 32 12.90 3.18 -2.96
CA ASP A 32 11.82 2.95 -3.94
C ASP A 32 11.25 4.23 -4.60
N CYS A 33 11.24 5.36 -3.90
CA CYS A 33 10.79 6.63 -4.50
C CYS A 33 11.94 7.47 -5.10
N ALA A 34 13.20 7.21 -4.75
CA ALA A 34 14.34 8.03 -5.18
C ALA A 34 14.87 7.70 -6.58
N LEU A 35 14.56 6.54 -7.14
CA LEU A 35 15.13 6.05 -8.41
C LEU A 35 14.46 6.57 -9.67
N MET A 36 13.30 7.17 -9.61
CA MET A 36 12.60 7.69 -10.81
C MET A 36 13.01 9.12 -11.22
N GLY A 37 13.88 9.81 -10.47
CA GLY A 37 14.22 11.23 -10.69
C GLY A 37 15.66 11.55 -11.10
N ALA A 38 16.53 10.59 -11.32
CA ALA A 38 17.98 10.88 -11.56
C ALA A 38 18.32 11.13 -13.02
N PHE A 39 18.14 12.36 -13.50
CA PHE A 39 18.91 12.88 -14.63
C PHE A 39 20.29 13.42 -14.15
N PRO A 40 21.39 13.15 -14.87
CA PRO A 40 22.71 13.54 -14.42
C PRO A 40 22.96 15.03 -14.65
N MET A 41 23.06 15.82 -13.62
CA MET A 41 23.57 17.18 -13.70
C MET A 41 25.03 17.23 -13.29
N ARG A 42 25.85 17.62 -14.26
CA ARG A 42 27.31 17.70 -14.22
C ARG A 42 27.86 18.65 -13.15
N LEU A 43 28.95 18.19 -12.53
CA LEU A 43 29.88 18.96 -11.70
C LEU A 43 30.13 20.39 -12.19
N ILE A 44 30.04 21.35 -11.28
CA ILE A 44 30.89 22.56 -11.32
C ILE A 44 31.39 22.77 -9.89
N LEU A 45 32.75 22.55 -9.75
CA LEU A 45 33.52 23.00 -8.60
C LEU A 45 33.69 24.54 -8.67
N ALA A 46 33.44 25.23 -7.57
CA ALA A 46 34.03 26.52 -7.31
C ALA A 46 34.26 26.68 -5.81
N THR A 47 35.52 26.65 -5.46
CA THR A 47 36.12 27.02 -4.17
C THR A 47 36.02 28.51 -3.93
N MET A 48 35.50 28.94 -2.77
CA MET A 48 35.87 30.23 -2.17
C MET A 48 35.92 30.13 -0.66
N LEU A 49 37.11 30.20 -0.11
CA LEU A 49 37.45 30.48 1.28
C LEU A 49 37.15 31.97 1.58
N VAL A 50 36.32 32.25 2.57
CA VAL A 50 36.36 33.55 3.28
C VAL A 50 36.17 33.28 4.76
N ALA A 51 37.20 33.57 5.52
CA ALA A 51 37.19 33.63 6.98
C ALA A 51 36.42 34.85 7.44
N GLY A 52 35.41 34.65 8.28
CA GLY A 52 34.69 35.74 8.96
C GLY A 52 34.23 35.30 10.32
N ARG A 53 34.91 35.79 11.37
CA ARG A 53 34.47 35.68 12.77
C ARG A 53 33.13 36.37 12.92
N LEU A 54 32.12 35.63 13.41
CA LEU A 54 30.89 36.23 13.94
C LEU A 54 30.57 35.61 15.28
N LEU A 55 30.43 36.47 16.27
CA LEU A 55 29.99 36.18 17.62
C LEU A 55 28.70 35.40 17.61
N ALA A 56 28.70 34.25 18.28
CA ALA A 56 27.51 33.49 18.57
C ALA A 56 26.68 34.21 19.66
N THR A 57 25.67 34.96 19.28
CA THR A 57 24.57 35.27 20.14
C THR A 57 23.71 34.00 20.24
N LEU A 58 23.74 33.34 21.37
CA LEU A 58 22.76 32.31 21.76
C LEU A 58 21.38 32.96 21.83
N MET A 59 20.69 33.05 20.72
CA MET A 59 19.25 33.19 20.71
C MET A 59 18.68 31.80 20.98
N ALA A 60 18.16 31.57 22.19
CA ALA A 60 17.29 30.45 22.45
C ALA A 60 16.10 30.56 21.47
N ALA A 61 16.12 29.75 20.42
CA ALA A 61 14.96 29.61 19.57
C ALA A 61 13.78 29.13 20.48
N PRO A 62 12.65 29.81 20.47
CA PRO A 62 11.48 29.29 21.14
C PRO A 62 11.24 27.90 20.55
N SER A 63 11.18 26.88 21.43
CA SER A 63 10.72 25.55 21.05
C SER A 63 9.33 25.76 20.43
N ALA A 64 9.22 25.63 19.12
CA ALA A 64 7.93 25.56 18.46
C ALA A 64 7.24 24.31 19.01
N GLN A 65 6.41 24.50 20.03
CA GLN A 65 5.42 23.51 20.38
C GLN A 65 4.48 23.48 19.19
N ALA A 66 4.56 22.39 18.41
CA ALA A 66 3.52 22.10 17.44
C ALA A 66 2.21 21.98 18.26
N GLU A 67 1.35 22.98 18.14
CA GLU A 67 -0.02 22.85 18.62
C GLU A 67 -0.61 21.61 17.93
N PRO A 68 -1.43 20.80 18.65
CA PRO A 68 -2.13 19.70 18.01
C PRO A 68 -2.98 20.28 16.89
N GLU A 69 -2.48 20.15 15.67
CA GLU A 69 -3.10 20.73 14.49
C GLU A 69 -4.47 20.09 14.31
N THR A 70 -5.50 20.84 14.51
CA THR A 70 -6.85 20.50 14.04
C THR A 70 -6.76 20.50 12.52
N CYS A 71 -6.67 19.31 11.94
CA CYS A 71 -6.64 19.14 10.50
C CYS A 71 -7.91 19.78 9.90
N PRO A 72 -7.80 20.81 9.04
CA PRO A 72 -8.97 21.38 8.39
C PRO A 72 -9.70 20.29 7.57
N PRO A 73 -10.99 20.47 7.25
CA PRO A 73 -11.79 19.49 6.50
C PRO A 73 -11.14 18.98 5.19
N ILE A 74 -10.23 19.75 4.61
CA ILE A 74 -9.47 19.37 3.41
C ILE A 74 -8.52 18.19 3.67
N CYS A 75 -8.08 17.98 4.90
CA CYS A 75 -7.26 16.84 5.28
C CYS A 75 -8.05 15.53 5.32
N ASP A 76 -9.36 15.59 5.26
CA ASP A 76 -10.25 14.43 5.23
C ASP A 76 -10.53 13.95 3.80
N GLN A 77 -9.82 14.49 2.82
CA GLN A 77 -10.00 14.15 1.42
C GLN A 77 -8.73 13.50 0.87
N ILE A 78 -8.91 12.44 0.11
CA ILE A 78 -7.83 11.86 -0.68
C ILE A 78 -7.56 12.81 -1.86
N PRO A 79 -6.33 13.36 -2.00
CA PRO A 79 -6.01 14.29 -3.07
C PRO A 79 -6.12 13.62 -4.44
N ALA A 80 -6.44 14.41 -5.45
CA ALA A 80 -6.58 13.91 -6.82
C ALA A 80 -5.29 13.24 -7.34
N THR A 81 -4.14 13.72 -6.88
CA THR A 81 -2.82 13.23 -7.25
C THR A 81 -2.46 11.87 -6.62
N ALA A 82 -3.22 11.37 -5.63
CA ALA A 82 -2.97 10.07 -5.00
C ALA A 82 -3.54 8.88 -5.78
N TRP A 83 -4.29 9.13 -6.84
CA TRP A 83 -4.97 8.08 -7.58
C TRP A 83 -4.16 7.61 -8.77
N ILE A 84 -4.22 6.30 -9.03
CA ILE A 84 -3.66 5.71 -10.26
C ILE A 84 -4.19 6.44 -11.51
N SER A 85 -3.30 6.70 -12.47
CA SER A 85 -3.70 7.24 -13.76
C SER A 85 -4.62 6.25 -14.50
N THR A 86 -5.73 6.73 -15.01
CA THR A 86 -6.70 5.92 -15.75
C THR A 86 -6.07 5.14 -16.89
N HIS A 87 -5.05 5.72 -17.55
CA HIS A 87 -4.34 5.07 -18.65
C HIS A 87 -3.53 3.84 -18.23
N ALA A 88 -3.12 3.78 -16.96
CA ALA A 88 -2.39 2.65 -16.39
C ALA A 88 -3.32 1.55 -15.85
N VAL A 89 -4.62 1.80 -15.77
CA VAL A 89 -5.60 0.81 -15.35
C VAL A 89 -5.81 -0.22 -16.47
N PRO A 90 -5.65 -1.52 -16.22
CA PRO A 90 -5.93 -2.55 -17.21
C PRO A 90 -7.31 -2.41 -17.86
N LEU A 91 -7.43 -2.82 -19.12
CA LEU A 91 -8.68 -2.75 -19.89
C LEU A 91 -9.21 -1.34 -20.17
N ASN A 92 -8.46 -0.26 -19.85
CA ASN A 92 -8.93 1.10 -20.07
C ASN A 92 -9.26 1.40 -21.56
N SER A 93 -8.57 0.79 -22.49
CA SER A 93 -8.85 0.95 -23.92
C SER A 93 -10.24 0.46 -24.32
N GLN A 94 -10.78 -0.54 -23.63
CA GLN A 94 -12.09 -1.15 -23.86
C GLN A 94 -13.20 -0.47 -23.05
N TYR A 95 -12.95 -0.26 -21.74
CA TYR A 95 -13.97 0.20 -20.81
C TYR A 95 -13.97 1.70 -20.58
N ARG A 96 -12.89 2.41 -20.95
CA ARG A 96 -12.74 3.86 -20.77
C ARG A 96 -13.07 4.27 -19.33
N TRP A 97 -12.36 3.65 -18.38
CA TRP A 97 -12.57 3.90 -16.96
C TRP A 97 -12.60 5.40 -16.65
N PRO A 98 -13.43 5.86 -15.72
CA PRO A 98 -13.49 7.26 -15.33
C PRO A 98 -12.17 7.72 -14.69
N ALA A 99 -11.93 9.02 -14.68
CA ALA A 99 -10.85 9.60 -13.87
C ALA A 99 -11.13 9.29 -12.40
N MET A 100 -10.23 8.52 -11.74
CA MET A 100 -10.47 7.96 -10.42
C MET A 100 -10.77 9.06 -9.40
N ALA A 101 -9.98 10.11 -9.35
CA ALA A 101 -10.19 11.23 -8.42
C ALA A 101 -11.57 11.89 -8.56
N GLY A 102 -12.06 12.06 -9.80
CA GLY A 102 -13.36 12.68 -10.06
C GLY A 102 -14.56 11.79 -9.78
N ALA A 103 -14.36 10.46 -9.78
CA ALA A 103 -15.40 9.47 -9.52
C ALA A 103 -15.37 8.96 -8.06
N ALA A 104 -14.34 9.32 -7.29
CA ALA A 104 -14.16 8.85 -5.92
C ALA A 104 -15.21 9.43 -4.97
N VAL A 105 -15.75 8.56 -4.12
CA VAL A 105 -16.63 8.92 -3.01
C VAL A 105 -15.97 8.58 -1.67
N ALA A 106 -16.21 9.40 -0.65
CA ALA A 106 -15.71 9.15 0.69
C ALA A 106 -16.40 7.90 1.29
N VAL A 107 -15.63 7.03 1.94
CA VAL A 107 -16.15 5.88 2.69
C VAL A 107 -16.30 6.30 4.14
N THR A 108 -17.53 6.61 4.58
CA THR A 108 -17.79 7.22 5.90
C THR A 108 -18.69 6.40 6.81
N ARG A 109 -19.33 5.34 6.34
CA ARG A 109 -20.39 4.63 7.08
C ARG A 109 -20.06 3.18 7.42
N ALA A 110 -18.95 2.66 6.92
CA ALA A 110 -18.54 1.29 7.18
C ALA A 110 -17.02 1.20 7.07
N THR A 111 -16.43 0.21 7.73
CA THR A 111 -15.01 -0.12 7.57
C THR A 111 -14.67 -0.27 6.09
N PRO A 112 -13.67 0.47 5.57
CA PRO A 112 -13.23 0.29 4.20
C PRO A 112 -12.71 -1.13 3.98
N ARG A 113 -13.37 -1.88 3.12
CA ARG A 113 -13.00 -3.27 2.82
C ARG A 113 -12.37 -3.35 1.43
N PHE A 114 -11.37 -4.20 1.28
CA PHE A 114 -10.79 -4.51 -0.03
C PHE A 114 -11.75 -5.38 -0.84
N GLY A 115 -11.73 -5.23 -2.17
CA GLY A 115 -12.67 -5.92 -3.05
C GLY A 115 -12.60 -7.44 -2.93
N PHE A 116 -11.40 -8.00 -2.81
CA PHE A 116 -11.21 -9.44 -2.65
C PHE A 116 -11.82 -10.00 -1.35
N GLU A 117 -11.90 -9.20 -0.28
CA GLU A 117 -12.46 -9.66 0.98
C GLU A 117 -13.93 -10.05 0.88
N GLN A 118 -14.68 -9.44 -0.04
CA GLN A 118 -16.06 -9.81 -0.32
C GLN A 118 -16.13 -11.14 -1.07
N VAL A 119 -15.30 -11.32 -2.08
CA VAL A 119 -15.23 -12.56 -2.88
C VAL A 119 -14.73 -13.74 -2.04
N CYS A 120 -13.78 -13.49 -1.13
CA CYS A 120 -13.24 -14.48 -0.21
C CYS A 120 -14.09 -14.72 1.05
N ALA A 121 -15.24 -14.05 1.18
CA ALA A 121 -16.07 -14.09 2.38
C ALA A 121 -15.29 -13.85 3.68
N THR A 122 -14.26 -12.99 3.62
CA THR A 122 -13.42 -12.66 4.77
C THR A 122 -14.28 -12.02 5.86
N PRO A 123 -14.23 -12.50 7.11
CA PRO A 123 -15.02 -11.91 8.18
C PRO A 123 -14.52 -10.49 8.50
N ALA A 124 -15.43 -9.66 9.02
CA ALA A 124 -15.04 -8.37 9.58
C ALA A 124 -14.25 -8.58 10.86
N PHE A 125 -13.18 -7.80 11.05
CA PHE A 125 -12.38 -7.85 12.28
C PHE A 125 -12.92 -6.85 13.30
N PRO A 126 -13.06 -7.25 14.58
CA PRO A 126 -13.32 -6.30 15.65
C PRO A 126 -12.16 -5.29 15.75
N HIS A 127 -12.48 -4.02 15.90
CA HIS A 127 -11.48 -2.94 16.02
C HIS A 127 -10.51 -2.85 14.83
N ASP A 128 -11.04 -2.99 13.63
CA ASP A 128 -10.27 -2.86 12.40
C ASP A 128 -9.65 -1.45 12.32
N SER A 129 -8.33 -1.38 12.15
CA SER A 129 -7.62 -0.09 12.07
C SER A 129 -8.05 0.76 10.88
N ARG A 130 -8.73 0.18 9.89
CA ARG A 130 -9.31 0.89 8.75
C ARG A 130 -10.50 1.80 9.15
N ASP A 131 -11.13 1.57 10.30
CA ASP A 131 -12.20 2.44 10.82
C ASP A 131 -11.72 3.86 11.10
N TRP A 132 -10.40 4.03 11.28
CA TRP A 132 -9.76 5.32 11.57
C TRP A 132 -9.09 5.95 10.34
N ALA A 133 -9.14 5.29 9.19
CA ALA A 133 -8.57 5.80 7.96
C ALA A 133 -9.51 6.79 7.28
N VAL A 134 -8.93 7.81 6.66
CA VAL A 134 -9.61 8.55 5.59
C VAL A 134 -9.61 7.66 4.36
N ALA A 135 -10.77 7.38 3.79
CA ALA A 135 -10.88 6.50 2.66
C ALA A 135 -11.72 7.10 1.53
N GLY A 136 -11.19 6.98 0.31
CA GLY A 136 -11.92 7.26 -0.92
C GLY A 136 -12.03 5.98 -1.75
N ARG A 137 -13.17 5.80 -2.43
CA ARG A 137 -13.44 4.63 -3.28
C ARG A 137 -14.11 5.03 -4.57
N VAL A 138 -13.67 4.40 -5.65
CA VAL A 138 -14.35 4.38 -6.96
C VAL A 138 -14.88 2.97 -7.18
N THR A 139 -16.12 2.85 -7.63
CA THR A 139 -16.68 1.56 -8.06
C THR A 139 -17.37 1.77 -9.39
N VAL A 140 -17.02 0.94 -10.39
CA VAL A 140 -17.67 0.91 -11.69
C VAL A 140 -18.27 -0.48 -11.88
N VAL A 141 -19.57 -0.53 -12.01
CA VAL A 141 -20.34 -1.80 -12.15
C VAL A 141 -20.83 -1.94 -13.57
N HIS A 142 -20.61 -3.08 -14.15
CA HIS A 142 -21.09 -3.48 -15.48
C HIS A 142 -21.94 -4.77 -15.37
N PRO A 143 -22.71 -5.13 -16.41
CA PRO A 143 -23.43 -6.39 -16.47
C PRO A 143 -22.52 -7.62 -16.35
N ASP A 144 -23.10 -8.77 -16.03
CA ASP A 144 -22.40 -10.05 -15.93
C ASP A 144 -21.60 -10.37 -17.20
N GLY A 145 -20.41 -10.95 -17.01
CA GLY A 145 -19.46 -11.21 -18.08
C GLY A 145 -18.68 -9.96 -18.57
N GLN A 146 -18.96 -8.82 -17.99
CA GLN A 146 -18.16 -7.59 -18.19
C GLN A 146 -17.24 -7.37 -16.98
N TRP A 147 -16.09 -6.73 -17.23
CA TRP A 147 -15.19 -6.34 -16.14
C TRP A 147 -15.76 -5.16 -15.37
N GLN A 148 -15.68 -5.27 -14.08
CA GLN A 148 -16.04 -4.27 -13.09
C GLN A 148 -14.75 -3.76 -12.44
N LEU A 149 -14.79 -2.61 -11.79
CA LEU A 149 -13.62 -2.01 -11.16
C LEU A 149 -13.95 -1.48 -9.78
N GLN A 150 -13.03 -1.70 -8.83
CA GLN A 150 -12.92 -0.93 -7.61
C GLN A 150 -11.49 -0.38 -7.51
N ALA A 151 -11.37 0.92 -7.28
CA ALA A 151 -10.13 1.54 -6.84
C ALA A 151 -10.37 2.20 -5.49
N GLN A 152 -9.45 2.05 -4.55
CA GLN A 152 -9.60 2.59 -3.21
C GLN A 152 -8.26 3.10 -2.69
N VAL A 153 -8.29 4.23 -1.98
CA VAL A 153 -7.14 4.77 -1.24
C VAL A 153 -7.54 4.97 0.21
N LEU A 154 -6.72 4.45 1.12
CA LEU A 154 -6.84 4.59 2.57
C LEU A 154 -5.63 5.35 3.09
N HIS A 155 -5.86 6.35 3.93
CA HIS A 155 -4.78 7.12 4.54
C HIS A 155 -5.01 7.28 6.05
N TRP A 156 -3.97 7.04 6.85
CA TRP A 156 -3.99 7.26 8.30
C TRP A 156 -3.30 8.58 8.62
N ARG A 157 -4.08 9.50 9.18
CA ARG A 157 -3.64 10.84 9.56
C ARG A 157 -2.70 10.84 10.77
N GLY A 158 -1.96 11.92 10.93
CA GLY A 158 -1.11 12.18 12.09
C GLY A 158 0.34 11.76 11.88
N ASP A 159 0.95 11.20 12.90
CA ASP A 159 2.35 10.76 12.86
C ASP A 159 2.58 9.72 11.77
N THR A 160 3.45 10.03 10.82
CA THR A 160 3.70 9.18 9.64
C THR A 160 4.35 7.85 10.00
N ALA A 161 5.17 7.80 11.06
CA ALA A 161 5.78 6.54 11.50
C ALA A 161 4.70 5.60 12.05
N ARG A 162 3.79 6.12 12.86
CA ARG A 162 2.65 5.35 13.40
C ARG A 162 1.66 4.97 12.32
N GLY A 163 1.31 5.91 11.46
CA GLY A 163 0.41 5.65 10.33
C GLY A 163 0.98 4.62 9.35
N GLY A 164 2.29 4.69 9.09
CA GLY A 164 3.00 3.70 8.28
C GLY A 164 3.00 2.30 8.89
N GLN A 165 3.20 2.18 10.21
CA GLN A 165 3.07 0.89 10.90
C GLN A 165 1.67 0.30 10.79
N ILE A 166 0.64 1.15 10.90
CA ILE A 166 -0.75 0.73 10.72
C ILE A 166 -0.97 0.25 9.28
N ALA A 167 -0.52 1.01 8.28
CA ALA A 167 -0.63 0.62 6.88
C ALA A 167 0.04 -0.74 6.61
N ALA A 168 1.27 -0.94 7.10
CA ALA A 168 1.97 -2.21 6.98
C ALA A 168 1.22 -3.37 7.67
N SER A 169 0.68 -3.15 8.87
CA SER A 169 -0.10 -4.15 9.61
C SER A 169 -1.40 -4.52 8.88
N VAL A 170 -2.13 -3.53 8.37
CA VAL A 170 -3.36 -3.76 7.60
C VAL A 170 -3.05 -4.50 6.30
N PHE A 171 -1.97 -4.14 5.61
CA PHE A 171 -1.50 -4.84 4.42
C PHE A 171 -1.18 -6.31 4.73
N GLY A 172 -0.39 -6.59 5.75
CA GLY A 172 -0.05 -7.96 6.14
C GLY A 172 -1.28 -8.79 6.50
N THR A 173 -2.25 -8.19 7.21
CA THR A 173 -3.53 -8.84 7.52
C THR A 173 -4.33 -9.14 6.25
N ALA A 174 -4.36 -8.21 5.28
CA ALA A 174 -5.05 -8.38 4.01
C ALA A 174 -4.42 -9.52 3.19
N VAL A 175 -3.10 -9.59 3.10
CA VAL A 175 -2.37 -10.66 2.41
C VAL A 175 -2.67 -12.02 3.07
N ALA A 176 -2.66 -12.10 4.40
CA ALA A 176 -3.00 -13.31 5.12
C ALA A 176 -4.46 -13.75 4.85
N ALA A 177 -5.40 -12.79 4.84
CA ALA A 177 -6.80 -13.06 4.52
C ALA A 177 -6.98 -13.58 3.09
N LEU A 178 -6.25 -13.01 2.12
CA LEU A 178 -6.28 -13.50 0.74
C LEU A 178 -5.76 -14.94 0.64
N ARG A 179 -4.65 -15.26 1.29
CA ARG A 179 -4.10 -16.63 1.33
C ARG A 179 -5.05 -17.63 1.98
N ALA A 180 -5.85 -17.16 2.94
CA ALA A 180 -6.88 -17.96 3.60
C ALA A 180 -8.22 -18.01 2.84
N CYS A 181 -8.32 -17.43 1.65
CA CYS A 181 -9.55 -17.26 0.88
C CYS A 181 -10.37 -18.55 0.73
N GLN A 182 -9.73 -19.67 0.44
CA GLN A 182 -10.40 -20.95 0.26
C GLN A 182 -11.06 -21.51 1.53
N LEU A 183 -10.66 -21.02 2.70
CA LEU A 183 -11.31 -21.42 3.96
C LEU A 183 -12.73 -20.81 4.08
N GLY A 184 -12.89 -19.55 3.65
CA GLY A 184 -14.19 -18.86 3.69
C GLY A 184 -15.01 -19.05 2.41
N ALA A 185 -14.36 -19.21 1.28
CA ALA A 185 -14.94 -19.33 -0.04
C ALA A 185 -14.31 -20.50 -0.82
N PRO A 186 -14.70 -21.77 -0.54
CA PRO A 186 -14.04 -22.97 -1.10
C PRO A 186 -14.04 -23.06 -2.64
N LEU A 187 -14.96 -22.36 -3.30
CA LEU A 187 -15.04 -22.33 -4.77
C LEU A 187 -14.08 -21.31 -5.40
N GLN A 188 -13.45 -20.47 -4.60
CA GLN A 188 -12.48 -19.47 -5.05
C GLN A 188 -11.06 -20.02 -4.86
N SER A 189 -10.23 -19.79 -5.87
CA SER A 189 -8.82 -20.22 -5.85
C SER A 189 -7.91 -19.02 -6.06
N PRO A 190 -7.35 -18.45 -4.99
CA PRO A 190 -6.40 -17.35 -5.09
C PRO A 190 -5.03 -17.87 -5.52
N SER A 191 -4.38 -17.14 -6.42
CA SER A 191 -3.00 -17.32 -6.84
C SER A 191 -2.29 -15.98 -6.72
N VAL A 192 -1.33 -15.89 -5.80
CA VAL A 192 -0.48 -14.70 -5.65
C VAL A 192 0.53 -14.71 -6.79
N THR A 193 0.59 -13.65 -7.56
CA THR A 193 1.42 -13.50 -8.76
C THR A 193 2.59 -12.54 -8.55
N ASP A 194 2.48 -11.64 -7.57
CA ASP A 194 3.55 -10.79 -7.07
C ASP A 194 3.39 -10.66 -5.55
N ASP A 195 4.47 -10.84 -4.78
CA ASP A 195 4.44 -10.93 -3.31
C ASP A 195 5.70 -10.28 -2.72
N GLU A 196 5.62 -9.00 -2.49
CA GLU A 196 6.66 -8.20 -1.86
C GLU A 196 6.20 -7.66 -0.49
N PRO A 197 7.09 -7.19 0.36
CA PRO A 197 6.75 -6.76 1.73
C PRO A 197 5.67 -5.68 1.82
N THR A 198 5.52 -4.86 0.77
CA THR A 198 4.61 -3.71 0.75
C THR A 198 3.69 -3.69 -0.46
N ARG A 199 3.79 -4.66 -1.35
CA ARG A 199 2.91 -4.75 -2.53
C ARG A 199 2.59 -6.20 -2.88
N MET A 200 1.42 -6.41 -3.42
CA MET A 200 0.91 -7.73 -3.76
C MET A 200 -0.02 -7.65 -4.96
N ALA A 201 0.15 -8.61 -5.87
CA ALA A 201 -0.82 -8.89 -6.91
C ALA A 201 -1.31 -10.34 -6.78
N ALA A 202 -2.59 -10.53 -7.06
CA ALA A 202 -3.16 -11.87 -7.08
C ALA A 202 -4.29 -11.99 -8.09
N VAL A 203 -4.47 -13.21 -8.58
CA VAL A 203 -5.63 -13.62 -9.38
C VAL A 203 -6.47 -14.58 -8.54
N ILE A 204 -7.75 -14.29 -8.39
CA ILE A 204 -8.72 -15.21 -7.79
C ILE A 204 -9.53 -15.81 -8.92
N SER A 205 -9.53 -17.14 -9.02
CA SER A 205 -10.27 -17.89 -10.02
C SER A 205 -11.40 -18.67 -9.36
N GLY A 206 -12.53 -18.76 -10.05
CA GLY A 206 -13.73 -19.45 -9.55
C GLY A 206 -14.99 -18.92 -10.23
N PRO A 207 -16.14 -18.90 -9.54
CA PRO A 207 -17.35 -18.26 -10.03
C PRO A 207 -17.18 -16.77 -10.35
N VAL A 208 -16.31 -16.10 -9.61
CA VAL A 208 -15.81 -14.75 -9.90
C VAL A 208 -14.33 -14.87 -10.31
N ILE A 209 -13.97 -14.22 -11.40
CA ILE A 209 -12.58 -14.04 -11.80
C ILE A 209 -12.19 -12.63 -11.39
N MET A 210 -11.11 -12.49 -10.59
CA MET A 210 -10.70 -11.22 -10.04
C MET A 210 -9.19 -11.05 -10.12
N HIS A 211 -8.73 -9.90 -10.59
CA HIS A 211 -7.36 -9.42 -10.46
C HIS A 211 -7.33 -8.34 -9.38
N THR A 212 -6.51 -8.51 -8.36
CA THR A 212 -6.40 -7.59 -7.23
C THR A 212 -4.96 -7.18 -7.03
N TYR A 213 -4.76 -5.88 -6.82
CA TYR A 213 -3.47 -5.23 -6.61
C TYR A 213 -3.57 -4.39 -5.36
N LEU A 214 -2.60 -4.55 -4.46
CA LEU A 214 -2.56 -3.85 -3.19
C LEU A 214 -1.15 -3.33 -2.94
N VAL A 215 -1.04 -2.06 -2.58
CA VAL A 215 0.21 -1.38 -2.25
C VAL A 215 0.07 -0.69 -0.90
N ALA A 216 0.99 -0.95 0.02
CA ALA A 216 1.15 -0.20 1.26
C ALA A 216 2.34 0.75 1.12
N HIS A 217 2.08 2.05 1.02
CA HIS A 217 3.10 3.09 0.99
C HIS A 217 3.32 3.62 2.41
N VAL A 218 4.25 3.00 3.13
CA VAL A 218 4.49 3.21 4.56
C VAL A 218 4.88 4.66 4.86
N SER A 219 5.72 5.28 4.03
CA SER A 219 6.20 6.65 4.23
C SER A 219 5.11 7.71 4.09
N SER A 220 4.01 7.43 3.40
CA SER A 220 2.83 8.31 3.34
C SER A 220 1.66 7.79 4.16
N SER A 221 1.84 6.75 4.99
CA SER A 221 0.77 6.16 5.80
C SER A 221 -0.46 5.78 4.98
N THR A 222 -0.27 5.21 3.79
CA THR A 222 -1.34 5.02 2.81
C THR A 222 -1.35 3.60 2.25
N ILE A 223 -2.54 3.09 1.98
CA ILE A 223 -2.75 1.89 1.16
C ILE A 223 -3.55 2.28 -0.08
N SER A 224 -3.12 1.79 -1.24
CA SER A 224 -3.85 1.88 -2.50
C SER A 224 -4.24 0.49 -2.97
N GLU A 225 -5.48 0.34 -3.42
CA GLU A 225 -6.04 -0.88 -4.00
C GLU A 225 -6.56 -0.61 -5.39
N LEU A 226 -6.32 -1.58 -6.29
CA LEU A 226 -7.04 -1.72 -7.55
C LEU A 226 -7.52 -3.15 -7.69
N THR A 227 -8.81 -3.32 -7.92
CA THR A 227 -9.42 -4.64 -8.13
C THR A 227 -10.31 -4.58 -9.37
N LEU A 228 -10.10 -5.53 -10.29
CA LEU A 228 -10.97 -5.73 -11.46
C LEU A 228 -11.53 -7.14 -11.41
N TRP A 229 -12.85 -7.28 -11.58
CA TRP A 229 -13.49 -8.59 -11.53
C TRP A 229 -14.58 -8.75 -12.56
N SER A 230 -14.88 -10.02 -12.89
CA SER A 230 -16.02 -10.41 -13.71
C SER A 230 -16.80 -11.52 -13.01
N SER A 231 -18.13 -11.34 -12.94
CA SER A 231 -19.05 -12.39 -12.46
C SER A 231 -19.36 -13.32 -13.63
N GLY A 232 -18.61 -14.40 -13.75
CA GLY A 232 -18.67 -15.36 -14.84
C GLY A 232 -17.59 -15.16 -15.91
N PRO A 233 -17.61 -15.94 -16.99
CA PRO A 233 -16.60 -15.87 -18.04
C PRO A 233 -16.56 -14.47 -18.68
N PRO A 234 -15.41 -13.79 -18.66
CA PRO A 234 -15.31 -12.44 -19.19
C PRO A 234 -15.44 -12.43 -20.70
N GLN A 235 -16.24 -11.51 -21.23
CA GLN A 235 -16.40 -11.30 -22.69
C GLN A 235 -15.17 -10.67 -23.32
N VAL A 236 -14.43 -9.87 -22.56
CA VAL A 236 -13.15 -9.28 -22.97
C VAL A 236 -12.05 -10.02 -22.20
N PRO A 237 -11.09 -10.64 -22.92
CA PRO A 237 -9.99 -11.34 -22.25
C PRO A 237 -9.11 -10.37 -21.47
N TRP A 238 -8.47 -10.88 -20.41
CA TRP A 238 -7.48 -10.10 -19.68
C TRP A 238 -6.30 -9.73 -20.58
N PRO A 239 -5.83 -8.47 -20.58
CA PRO A 239 -4.72 -8.05 -21.42
C PRO A 239 -3.40 -8.63 -20.93
N THR A 240 -2.43 -8.75 -21.82
CA THR A 240 -1.05 -9.07 -21.46
C THR A 240 -0.41 -7.84 -20.82
N VAL A 241 -0.51 -7.72 -19.52
CA VAL A 241 0.10 -6.66 -18.71
C VAL A 241 0.84 -7.32 -17.54
N ALA A 242 2.05 -6.84 -17.26
CA ALA A 242 2.80 -7.32 -16.09
C ALA A 242 2.17 -6.77 -14.82
N ASP A 243 1.99 -7.60 -13.80
CA ASP A 243 1.43 -7.19 -12.51
C ASP A 243 2.31 -6.12 -11.85
N SER A 244 3.64 -6.25 -11.95
CA SER A 244 4.58 -5.22 -11.48
C SER A 244 4.33 -3.83 -12.10
N ALA A 245 3.97 -3.76 -13.38
CA ALA A 245 3.67 -2.47 -14.01
C ALA A 245 2.41 -1.81 -13.43
N VAL A 246 1.41 -2.61 -13.05
CA VAL A 246 0.19 -2.11 -12.40
C VAL A 246 0.50 -1.68 -10.97
N LEU A 247 1.31 -2.44 -10.25
CA LEU A 247 1.77 -2.11 -8.89
C LEU A 247 2.61 -0.83 -8.88
N ASP A 248 3.53 -0.66 -9.83
CA ASP A 248 4.32 0.56 -10.01
C ASP A 248 3.41 1.78 -10.27
N ALA A 249 2.39 1.61 -11.12
CA ALA A 249 1.43 2.66 -11.42
C ALA A 249 0.52 3.02 -10.22
N LEU A 250 0.31 2.10 -9.28
CA LEU A 250 -0.37 2.36 -8.00
C LEU A 250 0.55 3.05 -6.99
N THR A 251 1.85 2.73 -7.01
CA THR A 251 2.85 3.27 -6.07
C THR A 251 3.25 4.71 -6.42
N ALA A 252 3.52 4.98 -7.71
CA ALA A 252 4.06 6.27 -8.15
C ALA A 252 3.26 7.50 -7.67
N PRO A 253 1.92 7.51 -7.74
CA PRO A 253 1.13 8.62 -7.20
C PRO A 253 1.33 8.87 -5.70
N LEU A 254 1.57 7.83 -4.92
CA LEU A 254 1.72 7.92 -3.47
C LEU A 254 3.07 8.52 -3.04
N CYS A 255 4.10 8.46 -3.92
CA CYS A 255 5.39 9.10 -3.70
C CYS A 255 5.32 10.62 -3.89
N GLU A 256 4.41 11.10 -4.76
CA GLU A 256 4.30 12.51 -5.12
C GLU A 256 3.15 13.21 -4.39
N ALA A 257 2.11 12.46 -4.04
CA ALA A 257 0.94 13.02 -3.39
C ALA A 257 1.22 13.38 -1.94
N TYR A 258 1.01 14.65 -1.61
CA TYR A 258 0.90 15.06 -0.23
C TYR A 258 -0.46 14.64 0.33
N ILE A 259 -0.48 13.61 1.16
CA ILE A 259 -1.70 13.11 1.76
C ILE A 259 -1.73 13.52 3.23
N GLY A 260 -2.33 14.70 3.48
CA GLY A 260 -2.90 15.08 4.76
C GLY A 260 -2.01 15.14 5.99
N SER A 261 -0.69 15.07 5.88
CA SER A 261 0.18 15.43 6.99
C SER A 261 0.59 16.88 6.80
N PRO A 262 0.33 17.79 7.76
CA PRO A 262 0.88 19.14 7.69
C PRO A 262 2.40 19.08 7.68
N PRO A 263 3.08 20.06 7.05
CA PRO A 263 4.52 20.14 6.99
C PRO A 263 5.15 20.23 8.36
#